data_a042e7d26127e0cc7deaa123ccb61577
#
_entry.id   a042e7d26127e0cc7deaa123ccb61577
#
_cell.length_a   1.000
_cell.length_b   1.000
_cell.length_c   1.000
_cell.angle_alpha   90.00
_cell.angle_beta   90.00
_cell.angle_gamma   90.00
#
_symmetry.space_group_name_H-M   'P 1'
#
loop_
_entity.id
_entity.type
_entity.pdbx_description
1 polymer ?
#
loop_
_entity_poly.entity_id
_entity_poly.type
_entity_poly.pdbx_seq_one_letter_code
_entity_poly.pdbx_strand_id
1 'polypeptide(L)'
;KEAQQRAADLYGSAHCYYLVNGSTCGILASICAAVKKRGRILVARNSHKAVYHALFLSELTAEYLYPAVTECGIQGQITPRQVEDALKKDPETSAVVITSPTYEGVISDIEGIAKVAHVHGIPLIVDSAHGAHLGFGGEFPQNAVRLGADAVIESLHKTLPSFTQTALLHLNSDLISKSRIEKYLGIYETSSPSYILMAGMEVCIRTVKEHGAELFDNYRHELNKFYKNCEDLKRLHVMTGKDLSKEEAFAWDDSKIVIFVRDSSKSGEWLYQELLLKYHLQLEMASGGYALAMTSIMDQEEGYQRLSAALHEIDRELCGAGTAKKQQAMNEKKVRYGNETDGSMENMYEQQVHRGSFIKEVYRPNPQQMQIYEAEEKETAEVSFDEAAGRISADFIFLYPPGIPLIVPGEAITAEFIERLRTCISLKLNLQGSTDLFAERIKIVYF
;
A
#
# COMPACT_ATOMS: atom_id res chain seq x y z
N LYS A 1 12.80 -26.18 12.25
CA LYS A 1 13.36 -25.36 13.36
C LYS A 1 14.66 -24.66 12.92
N GLU A 2 15.65 -25.40 12.39
CA GLU A 2 16.94 -24.80 11.96
C GLU A 2 16.77 -23.74 10.87
N ALA A 3 15.90 -23.97 9.87
CA ALA A 3 15.60 -23.03 8.81
C ALA A 3 15.01 -21.70 9.35
N GLN A 4 14.05 -21.80 10.27
CA GLN A 4 13.45 -20.63 10.92
C GLN A 4 14.45 -19.90 11.83
N GLN A 5 15.36 -20.63 12.50
CA GLN A 5 16.43 -20.01 13.25
C GLN A 5 17.39 -19.25 12.34
N ARG A 6 17.74 -19.81 11.17
CA ARG A 6 18.58 -19.14 10.18
C ARG A 6 17.97 -17.82 9.70
N ALA A 7 16.64 -17.80 9.47
CA ALA A 7 15.95 -16.57 9.13
C ALA A 7 15.93 -15.57 10.30
N ALA A 8 15.69 -16.05 11.52
CA ALA A 8 15.75 -15.22 12.72
C ALA A 8 17.13 -14.55 12.89
N ASP A 9 18.20 -15.34 12.74
CA ASP A 9 19.58 -14.84 12.82
C ASP A 9 19.90 -13.83 11.72
N LEU A 10 19.39 -14.06 10.49
CA LEU A 10 19.64 -13.18 9.35
C LEU A 10 18.98 -11.80 9.55
N TYR A 11 17.73 -11.77 10.00
CA TYR A 11 16.98 -10.54 10.24
C TYR A 11 17.29 -9.90 11.61
N GLY A 12 17.78 -10.68 12.56
CA GLY A 12 18.07 -10.24 13.93
C GLY A 12 16.86 -10.32 14.86
N SER A 13 15.89 -11.20 14.58
CA SER A 13 14.71 -11.43 15.44
C SER A 13 14.97 -12.51 16.50
N ALA A 14 14.24 -12.47 17.62
CA ALA A 14 14.29 -13.51 18.63
C ALA A 14 13.69 -14.84 18.12
N HIS A 15 12.60 -14.76 17.34
CA HIS A 15 11.96 -15.90 16.71
C HIS A 15 11.48 -15.54 15.31
N CYS A 16 11.52 -16.51 14.38
CA CYS A 16 10.95 -16.39 13.04
C CYS A 16 10.11 -17.62 12.72
N TYR A 17 8.96 -17.42 12.09
CA TYR A 17 8.06 -18.46 11.63
C TYR A 17 7.91 -18.38 10.10
N TYR A 18 8.04 -19.51 9.44
CA TYR A 18 7.74 -19.65 8.01
C TYR A 18 6.24 -19.80 7.82
N LEU A 19 5.66 -18.95 6.96
CA LEU A 19 4.25 -18.92 6.67
C LEU A 19 4.00 -19.41 5.24
N VAL A 20 3.19 -20.44 5.09
CA VAL A 20 2.78 -21.00 3.79
C VAL A 20 1.39 -20.54 3.37
N ASN A 21 0.65 -19.85 4.25
CA ASN A 21 -0.63 -19.20 3.95
C ASN A 21 -0.51 -17.67 3.79
N GLY A 22 0.70 -17.19 3.46
CA GLY A 22 0.97 -15.79 3.18
C GLY A 22 1.07 -14.89 4.42
N SER A 23 1.41 -13.62 4.19
CA SER A 23 1.44 -12.60 5.24
C SER A 23 0.08 -12.39 5.89
N THR A 24 -1.03 -12.65 5.19
CA THR A 24 -2.39 -12.64 5.76
C THR A 24 -2.49 -13.46 7.04
N CYS A 25 -1.97 -14.69 7.04
CA CYS A 25 -1.94 -15.55 8.22
C CYS A 25 -1.13 -14.93 9.36
N GLY A 26 0.06 -14.39 9.05
CA GLY A 26 0.91 -13.72 10.04
C GLY A 26 0.27 -12.49 10.67
N ILE A 27 -0.41 -11.66 9.88
CA ILE A 27 -1.14 -10.49 10.36
C ILE A 27 -2.27 -10.89 11.30
N LEU A 28 -3.12 -11.85 10.87
CA LEU A 28 -4.20 -12.39 11.71
C LEU A 28 -3.65 -12.94 13.03
N ALA A 29 -2.62 -13.79 12.97
CA ALA A 29 -2.03 -14.41 14.15
C ALA A 29 -1.43 -13.38 15.11
N SER A 30 -0.73 -12.37 14.59
CA SER A 30 -0.09 -11.33 15.41
C SER A 30 -1.11 -10.47 16.14
N ILE A 31 -2.14 -9.99 15.46
CA ILE A 31 -3.19 -9.16 16.05
C ILE A 31 -3.98 -9.95 17.09
N CYS A 32 -4.44 -11.18 16.77
CA CYS A 32 -5.17 -12.02 17.71
C CYS A 32 -4.33 -12.48 18.89
N ALA A 33 -2.99 -12.56 18.73
CA ALA A 33 -2.09 -12.88 19.85
C ALA A 33 -1.84 -11.66 20.75
N ALA A 34 -1.71 -10.47 20.18
CA ALA A 34 -1.41 -9.24 20.90
C ALA A 34 -2.66 -8.74 21.68
N VAL A 35 -3.82 -8.74 21.05
CA VAL A 35 -5.03 -8.15 21.61
C VAL A 35 -6.01 -9.25 22.06
N LYS A 36 -6.62 -9.06 23.23
CA LYS A 36 -7.71 -9.94 23.69
C LYS A 36 -8.98 -9.67 22.88
N LYS A 37 -9.82 -10.69 22.73
CA LYS A 37 -11.16 -10.52 22.13
C LYS A 37 -11.91 -9.36 22.78
N ARG A 38 -12.53 -8.50 21.98
CA ARG A 38 -13.19 -7.25 22.38
C ARG A 38 -12.25 -6.19 22.97
N GLY A 39 -10.94 -6.34 22.79
CA GLY A 39 -9.97 -5.32 23.19
C GLY A 39 -9.93 -4.14 22.22
N ARG A 40 -9.12 -3.15 22.57
CA ARG A 40 -8.94 -1.91 21.80
C ARG A 40 -7.60 -1.94 21.07
N ILE A 41 -7.58 -1.40 19.86
CA ILE A 41 -6.41 -1.43 18.98
C ILE A 41 -6.31 -0.15 18.15
N LEU A 42 -5.10 0.35 17.95
CA LEU A 42 -4.80 1.48 17.10
C LEU A 42 -4.26 0.99 15.75
N VAL A 43 -4.89 1.37 14.65
CA VAL A 43 -4.63 0.81 13.32
C VAL A 43 -4.42 1.91 12.27
N ALA A 44 -3.36 1.80 11.46
CA ALA A 44 -3.21 2.65 10.28
C ALA A 44 -4.32 2.37 9.27
N ARG A 45 -5.03 3.44 8.82
CA ARG A 45 -6.20 3.30 7.94
C ARG A 45 -5.86 2.79 6.52
N ASN A 46 -4.60 2.93 6.11
CA ASN A 46 -4.05 2.38 4.88
C ASN A 46 -3.57 0.91 5.00
N SER A 47 -4.04 0.19 5.99
CA SER A 47 -3.70 -1.22 6.20
C SER A 47 -4.36 -2.14 5.17
N HIS A 48 -3.71 -3.28 4.92
CA HIS A 48 -4.24 -4.36 4.09
C HIS A 48 -5.52 -4.98 4.72
N LYS A 49 -6.43 -5.50 3.88
CA LYS A 49 -7.70 -6.14 4.32
C LYS A 49 -7.54 -7.19 5.41
N ALA A 50 -6.40 -7.87 5.52
CA ALA A 50 -6.13 -8.84 6.57
C ALA A 50 -6.21 -8.23 7.99
N VAL A 51 -5.82 -6.96 8.16
CA VAL A 51 -5.95 -6.25 9.44
C VAL A 51 -7.42 -6.10 9.81
N TYR A 52 -8.25 -5.66 8.87
CA TYR A 52 -9.70 -5.49 9.08
C TYR A 52 -10.40 -6.83 9.35
N HIS A 53 -9.96 -7.92 8.70
CA HIS A 53 -10.45 -9.27 9.03
C HIS A 53 -10.10 -9.66 10.47
N ALA A 54 -8.91 -9.29 10.98
CA ALA A 54 -8.56 -9.53 12.39
C ALA A 54 -9.46 -8.74 13.35
N LEU A 55 -9.80 -7.48 13.00
CA LEU A 55 -10.74 -6.66 13.76
C LEU A 55 -12.09 -7.34 13.88
N PHE A 56 -12.61 -7.86 12.78
CA PHE A 56 -13.87 -8.61 12.74
C PHE A 56 -13.79 -9.90 13.58
N LEU A 57 -12.82 -10.77 13.28
CA LEU A 57 -12.70 -12.09 13.92
C LEU A 57 -12.52 -12.03 15.43
N SER A 58 -11.85 -10.99 15.94
CA SER A 58 -11.61 -10.80 17.36
C SER A 58 -12.54 -9.77 18.00
N GLU A 59 -13.55 -9.28 17.27
CA GLU A 59 -14.51 -8.27 17.75
C GLU A 59 -13.80 -7.06 18.38
N LEU A 60 -12.75 -6.54 17.70
CA LEU A 60 -11.91 -5.46 18.23
C LEU A 60 -12.54 -4.10 18.03
N THR A 61 -12.38 -3.23 19.03
CA THR A 61 -12.66 -1.80 18.90
C THR A 61 -11.44 -1.11 18.31
N ALA A 62 -11.54 -0.66 17.06
CA ALA A 62 -10.46 0.01 16.37
C ALA A 62 -10.58 1.54 16.40
N GLU A 63 -9.48 2.22 16.72
CA GLU A 63 -9.26 3.63 16.38
C GLU A 63 -8.27 3.71 15.20
N TYR A 64 -8.53 4.64 14.27
CA TYR A 64 -7.74 4.71 13.04
C TYR A 64 -6.78 5.88 13.02
N LEU A 65 -5.53 5.60 12.60
CA LEU A 65 -4.53 6.59 12.22
C LEU A 65 -4.60 6.83 10.72
N TYR A 66 -4.82 8.05 10.32
CA TYR A 66 -4.89 8.45 8.91
C TYR A 66 -3.54 9.01 8.45
N PRO A 67 -2.85 8.35 7.51
CA PRO A 67 -1.64 8.91 6.92
C PRO A 67 -1.97 10.20 6.13
N ALA A 68 -1.03 11.11 6.07
CA ALA A 68 -1.13 12.22 5.13
C ALA A 68 -1.18 11.68 3.70
N VAL A 69 -1.93 12.33 2.82
CA VAL A 69 -1.90 12.01 1.39
C VAL A 69 -1.08 13.08 0.69
N THR A 70 -0.04 12.67 -0.05
CA THR A 70 0.84 13.58 -0.79
C THR A 70 0.10 14.31 -1.90
N GLU A 71 0.69 15.36 -2.46
CA GLU A 71 0.10 16.04 -3.63
C GLU A 71 0.01 15.13 -4.86
N CYS A 72 0.84 14.11 -4.92
CA CYS A 72 0.82 13.09 -5.97
C CYS A 72 -0.21 11.97 -5.72
N GLY A 73 -0.92 12.01 -4.60
CA GLY A 73 -1.95 11.01 -4.25
C GLY A 73 -1.40 9.74 -3.61
N ILE A 74 -0.15 9.72 -3.19
CA ILE A 74 0.47 8.60 -2.47
C ILE A 74 0.14 8.71 -0.98
N GLN A 75 -0.15 7.58 -0.33
CA GLN A 75 -0.33 7.48 1.10
C GLN A 75 1.01 7.68 1.82
N GLY A 76 1.08 8.67 2.70
CA GLY A 76 2.25 9.01 3.48
C GLY A 76 2.48 8.11 4.69
N GLN A 77 3.40 8.52 5.55
CA GLN A 77 3.75 7.80 6.78
C GLN A 77 2.71 7.99 7.89
N ILE A 78 2.76 7.07 8.86
CA ILE A 78 2.26 7.29 10.21
C ILE A 78 3.42 7.81 11.06
N THR A 79 3.20 8.89 11.81
CA THR A 79 4.24 9.53 12.60
C THR A 79 4.19 9.10 14.08
N PRO A 80 5.33 9.11 14.82
CA PRO A 80 5.34 8.86 16.26
C PRO A 80 4.38 9.78 17.03
N ARG A 81 4.24 11.04 16.61
CA ARG A 81 3.33 12.02 17.22
C ARG A 81 1.87 11.60 17.10
N GLN A 82 1.42 11.15 15.92
CA GLN A 82 0.05 10.66 15.74
C GLN A 82 -0.25 9.49 16.66
N VAL A 83 0.70 8.56 16.81
CA VAL A 83 0.57 7.41 17.71
C VAL A 83 0.51 7.88 19.17
N GLU A 84 1.39 8.78 19.58
CA GLU A 84 1.42 9.33 20.94
C GLU A 84 0.12 10.05 21.30
N ASP A 85 -0.39 10.91 20.41
CA ASP A 85 -1.62 11.67 20.61
C ASP A 85 -2.84 10.72 20.73
N ALA A 86 -2.89 9.66 19.92
CA ALA A 86 -3.95 8.65 19.96
C ALA A 86 -3.89 7.82 21.25
N LEU A 87 -2.71 7.37 21.69
CA LEU A 87 -2.53 6.61 22.92
C LEU A 87 -2.84 7.42 24.18
N LYS A 88 -2.55 8.71 24.18
CA LYS A 88 -2.97 9.62 25.28
C LYS A 88 -4.49 9.76 25.35
N LYS A 89 -5.18 9.76 24.21
CA LYS A 89 -6.63 9.87 24.13
C LYS A 89 -7.32 8.57 24.56
N ASP A 90 -6.74 7.41 24.21
CA ASP A 90 -7.27 6.09 24.56
C ASP A 90 -6.20 5.20 25.22
N PRO A 91 -6.01 5.32 26.53
CA PRO A 91 -5.02 4.54 27.28
C PRO A 91 -5.36 3.03 27.39
N GLU A 92 -6.55 2.59 26.99
CA GLU A 92 -6.93 1.17 26.99
C GLU A 92 -6.50 0.44 25.71
N THR A 93 -5.89 1.15 24.76
CA THR A 93 -5.29 0.57 23.55
C THR A 93 -4.28 -0.51 23.95
N SER A 94 -4.38 -1.67 23.31
CA SER A 94 -3.58 -2.86 23.65
C SER A 94 -2.49 -3.18 22.62
N ALA A 95 -2.53 -2.59 21.43
CA ALA A 95 -1.51 -2.73 20.38
C ALA A 95 -1.63 -1.61 19.35
N VAL A 96 -0.52 -1.34 18.64
CA VAL A 96 -0.46 -0.48 17.46
C VAL A 96 -0.16 -1.35 16.25
N VAL A 97 -0.89 -1.14 15.13
CA VAL A 97 -0.66 -1.82 13.85
C VAL A 97 -0.47 -0.79 12.75
N ILE A 98 0.65 -0.85 12.05
CA ILE A 98 0.94 0.01 10.90
C ILE A 98 1.46 -0.79 9.71
N THR A 99 1.35 -0.22 8.51
CA THR A 99 1.93 -0.75 7.28
C THR A 99 3.16 0.09 6.90
N SER A 100 4.33 -0.55 6.85
CA SER A 100 5.59 0.10 6.46
C SER A 100 6.59 -0.95 5.96
N PRO A 101 7.11 -0.80 4.71
CA PRO A 101 6.77 0.26 3.75
C PRO A 101 5.34 0.15 3.21
N THR A 102 4.81 1.28 2.69
CA THR A 102 3.57 1.25 1.90
C THR A 102 3.81 0.55 0.56
N TYR A 103 2.75 0.37 -0.21
CA TYR A 103 2.85 -0.27 -1.53
C TYR A 103 3.79 0.50 -2.46
N GLU A 104 3.74 1.83 -2.40
CA GLU A 104 4.55 2.73 -3.21
C GLU A 104 5.98 2.92 -2.67
N GLY A 105 6.25 2.53 -1.42
CA GLY A 105 7.59 2.59 -0.83
C GLY A 105 7.79 3.65 0.26
N VAL A 106 6.72 4.27 0.78
CA VAL A 106 6.84 5.19 1.92
C VAL A 106 7.13 4.41 3.20
N ILE A 107 8.14 4.83 3.94
CA ILE A 107 8.56 4.22 5.20
C ILE A 107 8.27 5.19 6.35
N SER A 108 7.64 4.68 7.41
CA SER A 108 7.37 5.37 8.67
C SER A 108 8.57 5.32 9.62
N ASP A 109 8.66 6.24 10.58
CA ASP A 109 9.64 6.19 11.66
C ASP A 109 9.30 5.08 12.66
N ILE A 110 9.66 3.84 12.30
CA ILE A 110 9.38 2.65 13.09
C ILE A 110 10.02 2.74 14.47
N GLU A 111 11.29 3.20 14.56
CA GLU A 111 11.99 3.30 15.84
C GLU A 111 11.32 4.32 16.77
N GLY A 112 10.90 5.46 16.25
CA GLY A 112 10.17 6.46 17.00
C GLY A 112 8.80 5.96 17.46
N ILE A 113 8.06 5.27 16.59
CA ILE A 113 6.76 4.67 16.92
C ILE A 113 6.90 3.57 17.97
N ALA A 114 7.89 2.68 17.83
CA ALA A 114 8.16 1.62 18.82
C ALA A 114 8.47 2.21 20.20
N LYS A 115 9.33 3.24 20.27
CA LYS A 115 9.62 3.95 21.53
C LYS A 115 8.35 4.50 22.19
N VAL A 116 7.46 5.12 21.42
CA VAL A 116 6.19 5.64 21.92
C VAL A 116 5.29 4.49 22.44
N ALA A 117 5.09 3.43 21.66
CA ALA A 117 4.27 2.30 22.05
C ALA A 117 4.81 1.63 23.35
N HIS A 118 6.13 1.43 23.42
CA HIS A 118 6.78 0.79 24.58
C HIS A 118 6.70 1.61 25.86
N VAL A 119 6.71 2.96 25.79
CA VAL A 119 6.45 3.81 26.96
C VAL A 119 5.06 3.52 27.56
N HIS A 120 4.10 3.16 26.72
CA HIS A 120 2.75 2.74 27.15
C HIS A 120 2.65 1.24 27.47
N GLY A 121 3.75 0.48 27.33
CA GLY A 121 3.79 -0.97 27.59
C GLY A 121 3.01 -1.83 26.59
N ILE A 122 2.78 -1.32 25.36
CA ILE A 122 2.03 -2.00 24.31
C ILE A 122 2.91 -2.32 23.11
N PRO A 123 2.62 -3.43 22.38
CA PRO A 123 3.40 -3.84 21.23
C PRO A 123 3.09 -3.05 19.98
N LEU A 124 4.12 -2.90 19.13
CA LEU A 124 4.03 -2.45 17.76
C LEU A 124 4.08 -3.65 16.80
N ILE A 125 3.05 -3.81 16.00
CA ILE A 125 2.94 -4.79 14.91
C ILE A 125 3.13 -4.05 13.59
N VAL A 126 4.08 -4.48 12.77
CA VAL A 126 4.35 -3.89 11.46
C VAL A 126 4.02 -4.88 10.35
N ASP A 127 3.04 -4.52 9.52
CA ASP A 127 2.85 -5.16 8.22
C ASP A 127 3.92 -4.61 7.27
N SER A 128 5.01 -5.37 7.15
CA SER A 128 6.15 -5.11 6.28
C SER A 128 6.15 -6.03 5.06
N ALA A 129 4.96 -6.36 4.55
CA ALA A 129 4.83 -7.29 3.42
C ALA A 129 5.63 -6.86 2.18
N HIS A 130 5.91 -5.57 2.02
CA HIS A 130 6.73 -5.02 0.94
C HIS A 130 8.18 -4.74 1.35
N GLY A 131 8.61 -5.14 2.56
CA GLY A 131 9.89 -4.75 3.14
C GLY A 131 10.88 -5.89 3.40
N ALA A 132 10.66 -7.11 2.88
CA ALA A 132 11.51 -8.26 3.18
C ALA A 132 12.99 -8.08 2.73
N HIS A 133 13.28 -7.18 1.81
CA HIS A 133 14.63 -6.82 1.34
C HIS A 133 15.30 -5.72 2.17
N LEU A 134 14.53 -5.02 3.02
CA LEU A 134 15.07 -3.91 3.81
C LEU A 134 16.10 -4.38 4.84
N GLY A 135 17.10 -3.55 5.10
CA GLY A 135 18.20 -3.85 6.03
C GLY A 135 19.32 -4.70 5.43
N PHE A 136 19.18 -5.10 4.17
CA PHE A 136 20.24 -5.75 3.39
C PHE A 136 20.81 -4.75 2.37
N GLY A 137 22.15 -4.79 2.16
CA GLY A 137 22.84 -3.80 1.31
C GLY A 137 22.79 -2.38 1.93
N GLY A 138 23.93 -1.79 2.20
CA GLY A 138 24.10 -0.64 3.10
C GLY A 138 23.31 0.64 2.80
N GLU A 139 22.70 0.77 1.62
CA GLU A 139 21.94 1.96 1.20
C GLU A 139 20.42 1.79 1.30
N PHE A 140 19.89 0.58 1.51
CA PHE A 140 18.46 0.40 1.77
C PHE A 140 18.11 0.77 3.22
N PRO A 141 16.93 1.34 3.46
CA PRO A 141 16.45 1.62 4.81
C PRO A 141 16.47 0.38 5.70
N GLN A 142 16.60 0.59 7.02
CA GLN A 142 16.69 -0.52 7.97
C GLN A 142 15.36 -1.26 8.09
N ASN A 143 15.44 -2.57 8.36
CA ASN A 143 14.30 -3.45 8.57
C ASN A 143 13.59 -3.15 9.90
N ALA A 144 12.25 -3.25 9.91
CA ALA A 144 11.40 -3.00 11.08
C ALA A 144 11.74 -3.88 12.30
N VAL A 145 12.26 -5.10 12.08
CA VAL A 145 12.73 -6.01 13.16
C VAL A 145 13.82 -5.35 13.98
N ARG A 146 14.81 -4.74 13.32
CA ARG A 146 15.95 -4.10 13.98
C ARG A 146 15.64 -2.72 14.54
N LEU A 147 14.51 -2.12 14.12
CA LEU A 147 14.02 -0.83 14.59
C LEU A 147 13.09 -0.94 15.80
N GLY A 148 12.95 -2.15 16.37
CA GLY A 148 12.24 -2.38 17.63
C GLY A 148 10.76 -2.71 17.51
N ALA A 149 10.26 -3.03 16.32
CA ALA A 149 8.92 -3.61 16.19
C ALA A 149 8.84 -4.98 16.87
N ASP A 150 7.73 -5.26 17.55
CA ASP A 150 7.53 -6.49 18.34
C ASP A 150 7.12 -7.69 17.50
N ALA A 151 6.28 -7.46 16.50
CA ALA A 151 5.95 -8.42 15.46
C ALA A 151 6.08 -7.76 14.08
N VAL A 152 6.79 -8.42 13.16
CA VAL A 152 6.96 -7.95 11.78
C VAL A 152 6.57 -9.05 10.82
N ILE A 153 5.71 -8.74 9.86
CA ILE A 153 5.23 -9.68 8.86
C ILE A 153 5.76 -9.28 7.49
N GLU A 154 6.45 -10.19 6.82
CA GLU A 154 7.11 -9.94 5.54
C GLU A 154 6.71 -10.96 4.49
N SER A 155 6.32 -10.51 3.29
CA SER A 155 6.11 -11.39 2.14
C SER A 155 7.43 -11.56 1.39
N LEU A 156 8.03 -12.75 1.46
CA LEU A 156 9.28 -13.00 0.75
C LEU A 156 9.12 -12.85 -0.77
N HIS A 157 8.01 -13.36 -1.31
CA HIS A 157 7.75 -13.40 -2.75
C HIS A 157 7.55 -12.04 -3.42
N LYS A 158 7.39 -10.95 -2.65
CA LYS A 158 7.17 -9.62 -3.22
C LYS A 158 8.48 -8.93 -3.59
N THR A 159 9.52 -9.13 -2.81
CA THR A 159 10.78 -8.37 -2.94
C THR A 159 12.04 -9.24 -2.91
N LEU A 160 11.89 -10.52 -2.63
CA LEU A 160 12.98 -11.52 -2.62
C LEU A 160 12.59 -12.75 -3.48
N PRO A 161 13.57 -13.55 -3.94
CA PRO A 161 13.32 -14.69 -4.83
C PRO A 161 12.71 -15.88 -4.09
N SER A 162 11.40 -15.83 -3.88
CA SER A 162 10.65 -16.92 -3.26
C SER A 162 9.33 -17.15 -4.00
N PHE A 163 8.69 -18.30 -3.77
CA PHE A 163 7.40 -18.61 -4.39
C PHE A 163 6.29 -17.69 -3.83
N THR A 164 5.32 -17.35 -4.68
CA THR A 164 4.08 -16.68 -4.25
C THR A 164 3.48 -17.39 -3.04
N GLN A 165 2.89 -16.64 -2.11
CA GLN A 165 2.30 -17.14 -0.87
C GLN A 165 3.30 -17.31 0.29
N THR A 166 4.61 -17.30 0.04
CA THR A 166 5.61 -17.43 1.10
C THR A 166 5.79 -16.14 1.90
N ALA A 167 5.82 -16.24 3.22
CA ALA A 167 6.03 -15.11 4.10
C ALA A 167 6.75 -15.50 5.40
N LEU A 168 7.21 -14.50 6.14
CA LEU A 168 7.80 -14.64 7.46
C LEU A 168 6.99 -13.86 8.49
N LEU A 169 6.91 -14.40 9.69
CA LEU A 169 6.52 -13.67 10.89
C LEU A 169 7.71 -13.65 11.85
N HIS A 170 8.24 -12.47 12.13
CA HIS A 170 9.24 -12.23 13.15
C HIS A 170 8.57 -11.83 14.46
N LEU A 171 8.98 -12.45 15.56
CA LEU A 171 8.59 -12.07 16.91
C LEU A 171 9.86 -11.65 17.67
N ASN A 172 9.86 -10.43 18.21
CA ASN A 172 11.06 -9.77 18.68
C ASN A 172 11.02 -9.29 20.12
N SER A 173 9.89 -9.46 20.81
CA SER A 173 9.75 -9.07 22.22
C SER A 173 8.78 -9.95 23.00
N ASP A 174 8.76 -9.81 24.33
CA ASP A 174 7.84 -10.49 25.22
C ASP A 174 6.50 -9.78 25.39
N LEU A 175 6.30 -8.60 24.77
CA LEU A 175 5.02 -7.88 24.79
C LEU A 175 3.91 -8.66 24.07
N ILE A 176 4.29 -9.52 23.12
CA ILE A 176 3.39 -10.48 22.49
C ILE A 176 3.81 -11.89 22.90
N SER A 177 2.93 -12.62 23.59
CA SER A 177 3.23 -13.97 24.04
C SER A 177 3.51 -14.93 22.89
N LYS A 178 4.70 -15.54 22.87
CA LYS A 178 5.09 -16.57 21.91
C LYS A 178 4.08 -17.71 21.83
N SER A 179 3.60 -18.19 22.97
CA SER A 179 2.63 -19.29 23.02
C SER A 179 1.29 -18.89 22.38
N ARG A 180 0.90 -17.61 22.47
CA ARG A 180 -0.29 -17.11 21.78
C ARG A 180 -0.07 -17.01 20.28
N ILE A 181 1.10 -16.54 19.81
CA ILE A 181 1.48 -16.53 18.39
C ILE A 181 1.37 -17.96 17.83
N GLU A 182 2.04 -18.93 18.49
CA GLU A 182 2.03 -20.33 18.05
C GLU A 182 0.63 -20.95 18.04
N LYS A 183 -0.22 -20.59 19.01
CA LYS A 183 -1.62 -21.00 19.03
C LYS A 183 -2.37 -20.47 17.80
N TYR A 184 -2.26 -19.18 17.49
CA TYR A 184 -3.00 -18.59 16.37
C TYR A 184 -2.41 -19.00 15.01
N LEU A 185 -1.11 -19.20 14.92
CA LEU A 185 -0.52 -19.85 13.73
C LEU A 185 -1.10 -21.26 13.53
N GLY A 186 -1.26 -22.05 14.59
CA GLY A 186 -1.91 -23.35 14.51
C GLY A 186 -3.40 -23.31 14.10
N ILE A 187 -4.07 -22.15 14.22
CA ILE A 187 -5.44 -21.94 13.76
C ILE A 187 -5.49 -21.49 12.30
N TYR A 188 -4.62 -20.54 11.91
CA TYR A 188 -4.67 -19.89 10.59
C TYR A 188 -3.78 -20.53 9.54
N GLU A 189 -2.73 -21.25 9.95
CA GLU A 189 -1.91 -22.04 9.04
C GLU A 189 -2.55 -23.40 8.74
N THR A 190 -2.27 -23.93 7.55
CA THR A 190 -2.67 -25.30 7.20
C THR A 190 -1.95 -26.34 8.05
N SER A 191 -2.66 -27.39 8.44
CA SER A 191 -2.07 -28.55 9.15
C SER A 191 -1.16 -29.41 8.26
N SER A 192 -1.22 -29.21 6.93
CA SER A 192 -0.42 -29.91 5.93
C SER A 192 0.39 -28.91 5.08
N PRO A 193 1.45 -28.30 5.64
CA PRO A 193 2.20 -27.25 4.96
C PRO A 193 2.91 -27.80 3.71
N SER A 194 2.93 -27.00 2.64
CA SER A 194 3.65 -27.32 1.41
C SER A 194 5.16 -27.34 1.64
N TYR A 195 5.77 -28.52 1.52
CA TYR A 195 7.23 -28.64 1.57
C TYR A 195 7.94 -27.90 0.44
N ILE A 196 7.30 -27.73 -0.72
CA ILE A 196 7.85 -26.95 -1.83
C ILE A 196 7.99 -25.48 -1.43
N LEU A 197 6.93 -24.89 -0.85
CA LEU A 197 6.98 -23.52 -0.36
C LEU A 197 8.01 -23.36 0.76
N MET A 198 8.07 -24.30 1.70
CA MET A 198 9.06 -24.28 2.79
C MET A 198 10.49 -24.38 2.26
N ALA A 199 10.75 -25.26 1.28
CA ALA A 199 12.05 -25.37 0.64
C ALA A 199 12.43 -24.09 -0.13
N GLY A 200 11.45 -23.48 -0.84
CA GLY A 200 11.66 -22.20 -1.53
C GLY A 200 12.05 -21.06 -0.57
N MET A 201 11.38 -20.96 0.59
CA MET A 201 11.78 -20.01 1.63
C MET A 201 13.19 -20.26 2.13
N GLU A 202 13.53 -21.52 2.40
CA GLU A 202 14.88 -21.88 2.88
C GLU A 202 15.97 -21.54 1.84
N VAL A 203 15.72 -21.82 0.55
CA VAL A 203 16.64 -21.44 -0.53
C VAL A 203 16.77 -19.92 -0.60
N CYS A 204 15.68 -19.18 -0.54
CA CYS A 204 15.70 -17.70 -0.52
C CYS A 204 16.56 -17.16 0.64
N ILE A 205 16.31 -17.62 1.87
CA ILE A 205 17.07 -17.19 3.07
C ILE A 205 18.56 -17.53 2.96
N ARG A 206 18.91 -18.71 2.44
CA ARG A 206 20.30 -19.07 2.19
C ARG A 206 20.94 -18.19 1.13
N THR A 207 20.24 -17.94 0.03
CA THR A 207 20.75 -17.08 -1.04
C THR A 207 21.08 -15.68 -0.50
N VAL A 208 20.16 -15.09 0.28
CA VAL A 208 20.42 -13.78 0.92
C VAL A 208 21.58 -13.86 1.91
N LYS A 209 21.68 -14.93 2.71
CA LYS A 209 22.75 -15.09 3.69
C LYS A 209 24.12 -15.27 3.03
N GLU A 210 24.21 -16.07 1.98
CA GLU A 210 25.47 -16.49 1.35
C GLU A 210 25.94 -15.52 0.26
N HIS A 211 25.00 -14.92 -0.47
CA HIS A 211 25.29 -14.08 -1.64
C HIS A 211 24.67 -12.66 -1.53
N GLY A 212 24.02 -12.34 -0.42
CA GLY A 212 23.26 -11.09 -0.29
C GLY A 212 24.12 -9.85 -0.49
N ALA A 213 25.35 -9.81 0.03
CA ALA A 213 26.22 -8.65 -0.12
C ALA A 213 26.42 -8.29 -1.61
N GLU A 214 26.80 -9.26 -2.44
CA GLU A 214 27.03 -9.07 -3.87
C GLU A 214 25.70 -8.74 -4.61
N LEU A 215 24.63 -9.48 -4.31
CA LEU A 215 23.34 -9.29 -4.97
C LEU A 215 22.74 -7.92 -4.68
N PHE A 216 22.80 -7.45 -3.44
CA PHE A 216 22.28 -6.13 -3.05
C PHE A 216 23.17 -4.99 -3.55
N ASP A 217 24.49 -5.15 -3.61
CA ASP A 217 25.40 -4.17 -4.19
C ASP A 217 25.12 -3.99 -5.69
N ASN A 218 24.97 -5.09 -6.44
CA ASN A 218 24.59 -5.05 -7.85
C ASN A 218 23.20 -4.43 -8.03
N TYR A 219 22.23 -4.82 -7.22
CA TYR A 219 20.87 -4.29 -7.25
C TYR A 219 20.85 -2.77 -7.05
N ARG A 220 21.56 -2.28 -6.04
CA ARG A 220 21.68 -0.84 -5.77
C ARG A 220 22.39 -0.11 -6.92
N HIS A 221 23.43 -0.71 -7.48
CA HIS A 221 24.14 -0.15 -8.62
C HIS A 221 23.18 0.07 -9.83
N GLU A 222 22.39 -0.94 -10.17
CA GLU A 222 21.45 -0.85 -11.31
C GLU A 222 20.30 0.14 -11.03
N LEU A 223 19.76 0.18 -9.81
CA LEU A 223 18.78 1.18 -9.41
C LEU A 223 19.34 2.59 -9.54
N ASN A 224 20.52 2.87 -8.99
CA ASN A 224 21.15 4.18 -9.05
C ASN A 224 21.41 4.63 -10.51
N LYS A 225 21.85 3.69 -11.37
CA LYS A 225 22.05 3.92 -12.79
C LYS A 225 20.72 4.23 -13.50
N PHE A 226 19.66 3.48 -13.20
CA PHE A 226 18.32 3.72 -13.75
C PHE A 226 17.78 5.09 -13.35
N TYR A 227 17.81 5.44 -12.06
CA TYR A 227 17.35 6.75 -11.58
C TYR A 227 18.11 7.89 -12.24
N LYS A 228 19.43 7.79 -12.31
CA LYS A 228 20.29 8.78 -12.99
C LYS A 228 19.94 8.92 -14.47
N ASN A 229 19.69 7.82 -15.15
CA ASN A 229 19.33 7.84 -16.57
C ASN A 229 17.95 8.47 -16.83
N CYS A 230 17.08 8.54 -15.83
CA CYS A 230 15.73 9.09 -15.96
C CYS A 230 15.60 10.53 -15.41
N GLU A 231 16.68 11.18 -14.96
CA GLU A 231 16.65 12.53 -14.39
C GLU A 231 16.25 13.62 -15.42
N ASP A 232 16.50 13.41 -16.70
CA ASP A 232 16.24 14.38 -17.78
C ASP A 232 14.85 14.30 -18.41
N LEU A 233 13.99 13.37 -17.95
CA LEU A 233 12.61 13.22 -18.40
C LEU A 233 11.79 14.50 -18.09
N LYS A 234 10.97 14.94 -19.06
CA LYS A 234 10.26 16.22 -19.01
C LYS A 234 8.77 16.08 -18.73
N ARG A 235 8.15 15.06 -19.32
CA ARG A 235 6.71 14.77 -19.21
C ARG A 235 6.43 13.57 -18.32
N LEU A 236 7.39 12.69 -18.19
CA LEU A 236 7.42 11.66 -17.18
C LEU A 236 8.33 12.09 -16.02
N HIS A 237 8.09 11.53 -14.85
CA HIS A 237 8.93 11.74 -13.68
C HIS A 237 9.03 10.46 -12.86
N VAL A 238 10.24 9.99 -12.65
CA VAL A 238 10.51 8.88 -11.73
C VAL A 238 10.72 9.47 -10.34
N MET A 239 9.82 9.12 -9.44
CA MET A 239 9.81 9.64 -8.09
C MET A 239 10.98 9.13 -7.26
N THR A 240 11.50 10.00 -6.41
CA THR A 240 12.56 9.71 -5.44
C THR A 240 12.15 10.19 -4.05
N GLY A 241 12.88 9.79 -3.01
CA GLY A 241 12.65 10.29 -1.66
C GLY A 241 12.80 11.82 -1.51
N LYS A 242 13.41 12.50 -2.48
CA LYS A 242 13.56 13.97 -2.50
C LYS A 242 12.25 14.69 -2.87
N ASP A 243 11.32 13.99 -3.48
CA ASP A 243 10.01 14.52 -3.87
C ASP A 243 9.01 14.57 -2.71
N LEU A 244 9.38 14.01 -1.55
CA LEU A 244 8.55 13.93 -0.35
C LEU A 244 9.10 14.81 0.76
N SER A 245 8.19 15.47 1.48
CA SER A 245 8.52 16.16 2.73
C SER A 245 8.77 15.16 3.87
N LYS A 246 9.37 15.62 4.96
CA LYS A 246 9.59 14.81 6.16
C LYS A 246 8.29 14.45 6.89
N GLU A 247 7.24 15.20 6.68
CA GLU A 247 5.90 14.91 7.18
C GLU A 247 5.23 13.78 6.38
N GLU A 248 5.56 13.70 5.09
CA GLU A 248 4.98 12.69 4.19
C GLU A 248 5.72 11.34 4.28
N ALA A 249 7.04 11.35 4.43
CA ALA A 249 7.84 10.13 4.55
C ALA A 249 9.04 10.33 5.47
N PHE A 250 9.28 9.37 6.37
CA PHE A 250 10.52 9.30 7.14
C PHE A 250 11.68 8.82 6.26
N ALA A 251 11.42 7.79 5.44
CA ALA A 251 12.33 7.27 4.44
C ALA A 251 11.55 6.77 3.21
N TRP A 252 12.28 6.44 2.16
CA TRP A 252 11.76 5.96 0.90
C TRP A 252 12.47 4.69 0.45
N ASP A 253 11.72 3.74 -0.10
CA ASP A 253 12.22 2.51 -0.68
C ASP A 253 12.37 2.67 -2.20
N ASP A 254 13.59 2.93 -2.66
CA ASP A 254 13.91 3.12 -4.08
C ASP A 254 13.69 1.86 -4.94
N SER A 255 13.43 0.70 -4.33
CA SER A 255 13.05 -0.51 -5.07
C SER A 255 11.67 -0.41 -5.72
N LYS A 256 10.89 0.56 -5.30
CA LYS A 256 9.57 0.92 -5.84
C LYS A 256 9.73 2.06 -6.84
N ILE A 257 9.77 1.72 -8.13
CA ILE A 257 9.91 2.72 -9.19
C ILE A 257 8.53 3.28 -9.51
N VAL A 258 8.21 4.43 -8.93
CA VAL A 258 6.95 5.16 -9.17
C VAL A 258 7.16 6.17 -10.29
N ILE A 259 6.39 6.05 -11.37
CA ILE A 259 6.55 6.83 -12.59
C ILE A 259 5.29 7.68 -12.83
N PHE A 260 5.40 8.98 -12.65
CA PHE A 260 4.31 9.94 -12.89
C PHE A 260 4.26 10.42 -14.33
N VAL A 261 3.03 10.68 -14.82
CA VAL A 261 2.79 11.38 -16.10
C VAL A 261 2.45 12.84 -15.76
N ARG A 262 3.43 13.75 -15.96
CA ARG A 262 3.30 15.19 -15.68
C ARG A 262 2.77 15.96 -16.87
N ASP A 263 1.98 16.99 -16.60
CA ASP A 263 1.51 17.98 -17.61
C ASP A 263 0.85 17.38 -18.87
N SER A 264 0.21 16.21 -18.74
CA SER A 264 -0.42 15.49 -19.82
C SER A 264 -1.89 15.19 -19.51
N SER A 265 -2.69 14.99 -20.53
CA SER A 265 -4.04 14.42 -20.40
C SER A 265 -4.02 12.88 -20.21
N LYS A 266 -2.85 12.29 -20.05
CA LYS A 266 -2.64 10.86 -19.91
C LYS A 266 -2.57 10.48 -18.43
N SER A 267 -3.12 9.29 -18.09
CA SER A 267 -3.13 8.75 -16.73
C SER A 267 -2.01 7.74 -16.49
N GLY A 268 -1.83 7.32 -15.24
CA GLY A 268 -0.95 6.20 -14.91
C GLY A 268 -1.38 4.90 -15.58
N GLU A 269 -2.69 4.65 -15.68
CA GLU A 269 -3.23 3.49 -16.39
C GLU A 269 -2.86 3.50 -17.88
N TRP A 270 -2.93 4.67 -18.54
CA TRP A 270 -2.45 4.79 -19.91
C TRP A 270 -0.96 4.43 -20.01
N LEU A 271 -0.11 4.94 -19.11
CA LEU A 271 1.32 4.62 -19.10
C LEU A 271 1.56 3.12 -18.91
N TYR A 272 0.83 2.51 -17.98
CA TYR A 272 0.89 1.06 -17.73
C TYR A 272 0.57 0.26 -18.99
N GLN A 273 -0.54 0.59 -19.67
CA GLN A 273 -0.96 -0.09 -20.89
C GLN A 273 0.02 0.14 -22.05
N GLU A 274 0.56 1.35 -22.20
CA GLU A 274 1.57 1.68 -23.23
C GLU A 274 2.83 0.83 -23.03
N LEU A 275 3.36 0.77 -21.80
CA LEU A 275 4.51 -0.05 -21.45
C LEU A 275 4.27 -1.54 -21.69
N LEU A 276 3.08 -2.04 -21.32
CA LEU A 276 2.72 -3.44 -21.50
C LEU A 276 2.58 -3.81 -22.97
N LEU A 277 1.78 -3.06 -23.73
CA LEU A 277 1.38 -3.45 -25.09
C LEU A 277 2.43 -3.13 -26.16
N LYS A 278 3.10 -1.97 -26.04
CA LYS A 278 4.09 -1.53 -27.04
C LYS A 278 5.51 -1.99 -26.72
N TYR A 279 5.89 -1.98 -25.43
CA TYR A 279 7.26 -2.29 -25.02
C TYR A 279 7.40 -3.66 -24.37
N HIS A 280 6.29 -4.38 -24.13
CA HIS A 280 6.26 -5.68 -23.44
C HIS A 280 6.94 -5.63 -22.06
N LEU A 281 6.65 -4.54 -21.33
CA LEU A 281 7.09 -4.28 -19.97
C LEU A 281 5.86 -4.26 -19.06
N GLN A 282 5.64 -5.34 -18.32
CA GLN A 282 4.57 -5.43 -17.34
C GLN A 282 5.04 -4.82 -16.03
N LEU A 283 4.35 -3.76 -15.58
CA LEU A 283 4.56 -3.18 -14.28
C LEU A 283 3.67 -3.86 -13.23
N GLU A 284 3.83 -3.48 -11.98
CA GLU A 284 3.03 -4.03 -10.87
C GLU A 284 1.60 -3.48 -10.87
N MET A 285 1.46 -2.17 -11.00
CA MET A 285 0.16 -1.49 -10.97
C MET A 285 0.21 -0.10 -11.58
N ALA A 286 -0.99 0.46 -11.77
CA ALA A 286 -1.20 1.89 -12.00
C ALA A 286 -2.26 2.44 -11.07
N SER A 287 -2.14 3.72 -10.70
CA SER A 287 -3.13 4.44 -9.88
C SER A 287 -3.10 5.92 -10.22
N GLY A 288 -4.27 6.50 -10.53
CA GLY A 288 -4.37 7.93 -10.82
C GLY A 288 -3.37 8.40 -11.86
N GLY A 289 -2.40 9.21 -11.45
CA GLY A 289 -1.39 9.81 -12.32
C GLY A 289 -0.07 9.04 -12.45
N TYR A 290 0.08 7.86 -11.86
CA TYR A 290 1.33 7.10 -11.87
C TYR A 290 1.17 5.63 -12.21
N ALA A 291 2.25 5.01 -12.67
CA ALA A 291 2.44 3.57 -12.73
C ALA A 291 3.61 3.17 -11.82
N LEU A 292 3.52 1.98 -11.24
CA LEU A 292 4.50 1.44 -10.29
C LEU A 292 5.15 0.19 -10.85
N ALA A 293 6.48 0.16 -10.88
CA ALA A 293 7.25 -1.06 -11.07
C ALA A 293 7.85 -1.52 -9.73
N MET A 294 7.73 -2.79 -9.42
CA MET A 294 8.44 -3.43 -8.32
C MET A 294 9.68 -4.12 -8.87
N THR A 295 10.79 -3.93 -8.17
CA THR A 295 12.06 -4.55 -8.52
C THR A 295 12.61 -5.39 -7.39
N SER A 296 13.56 -6.26 -7.69
CA SER A 296 14.17 -7.21 -6.74
C SER A 296 15.65 -7.43 -7.04
N ILE A 297 16.35 -8.11 -6.14
CA ILE A 297 17.75 -8.51 -6.32
C ILE A 297 17.99 -9.46 -7.51
N MET A 298 16.92 -9.96 -8.16
CA MET A 298 17.02 -10.87 -9.30
C MET A 298 16.82 -10.17 -10.64
N ASP A 299 16.46 -8.89 -10.63
CA ASP A 299 16.33 -8.10 -11.86
C ASP A 299 17.71 -7.82 -12.46
N GLN A 300 17.78 -7.94 -13.79
CA GLN A 300 19.02 -7.79 -14.53
C GLN A 300 19.10 -6.41 -15.20
N GLU A 301 20.30 -5.96 -15.48
CA GLU A 301 20.60 -4.71 -16.17
C GLU A 301 19.74 -4.48 -17.42
N GLU A 302 19.47 -5.53 -18.23
CA GLU A 302 18.63 -5.45 -19.42
C GLU A 302 17.22 -4.93 -19.11
N GLY A 303 16.60 -5.35 -18.00
CA GLY A 303 15.28 -4.89 -17.59
C GLY A 303 15.23 -3.39 -17.32
N TYR A 304 16.21 -2.88 -16.59
CA TYR A 304 16.35 -1.44 -16.31
C TYR A 304 16.64 -0.63 -17.57
N GLN A 305 17.49 -1.12 -18.45
CA GLN A 305 17.80 -0.47 -19.73
C GLN A 305 16.57 -0.39 -20.63
N ARG A 306 15.81 -1.48 -20.76
CA ARG A 306 14.58 -1.52 -21.54
C ARG A 306 13.53 -0.55 -21.01
N LEU A 307 13.32 -0.51 -19.68
CA LEU A 307 12.38 0.41 -19.06
C LEU A 307 12.82 1.87 -19.29
N SER A 308 14.09 2.20 -19.02
CA SER A 308 14.62 3.56 -19.25
C SER A 308 14.47 4.00 -20.71
N ALA A 309 14.79 3.13 -21.68
CA ALA A 309 14.64 3.43 -23.10
C ALA A 309 13.18 3.68 -23.50
N ALA A 310 12.25 2.86 -23.00
CA ALA A 310 10.82 3.02 -23.24
C ALA A 310 10.29 4.36 -22.65
N LEU A 311 10.71 4.71 -21.43
CA LEU A 311 10.32 5.97 -20.80
C LEU A 311 10.81 7.19 -21.60
N HIS A 312 12.01 7.16 -22.12
CA HIS A 312 12.54 8.25 -22.98
C HIS A 312 11.80 8.37 -24.31
N GLU A 313 11.41 7.25 -24.92
CA GLU A 313 10.61 7.26 -26.16
C GLU A 313 9.24 7.86 -25.91
N ILE A 314 8.53 7.40 -24.85
CA ILE A 314 7.23 7.91 -24.44
C ILE A 314 7.32 9.41 -24.09
N ASP A 315 8.34 9.83 -23.35
CA ASP A 315 8.55 11.23 -22.95
C ASP A 315 8.71 12.14 -24.17
N ARG A 316 9.47 11.71 -25.17
CA ARG A 316 9.61 12.43 -26.46
C ARG A 316 8.29 12.52 -27.22
N GLU A 317 7.50 11.45 -27.28
CA GLU A 317 6.18 11.45 -27.91
C GLU A 317 5.24 12.44 -27.22
N LEU A 318 5.21 12.47 -25.88
CA LEU A 318 4.42 13.42 -25.11
C LEU A 318 4.86 14.87 -25.32
N CYS A 319 6.17 15.13 -25.45
CA CYS A 319 6.71 16.45 -25.77
C CYS A 319 6.30 16.92 -27.17
N GLY A 320 6.35 16.02 -28.17
CA GLY A 320 5.95 16.31 -29.55
C GLY A 320 4.45 16.59 -29.70
N ALA A 321 3.61 15.80 -29.03
CA ALA A 321 2.16 16.01 -29.03
C ALA A 321 1.75 17.36 -28.40
N GLY A 322 2.48 17.82 -27.37
CA GLY A 322 2.23 19.10 -26.72
C GLY A 322 2.53 20.31 -27.62
N THR A 323 3.54 20.22 -28.49
CA THR A 323 3.87 21.27 -29.49
C THR A 323 2.83 21.31 -30.59
N ALA A 324 2.37 20.19 -31.11
CA ALA A 324 1.32 20.13 -32.14
C ALA A 324 -0.02 20.70 -31.64
N LYS A 325 -0.46 20.37 -30.43
CA LYS A 325 -1.68 20.94 -29.80
C LYS A 325 -1.57 22.45 -29.58
N LYS A 326 -0.41 22.98 -29.13
CA LYS A 326 -0.19 24.43 -29.00
C LYS A 326 -0.23 25.14 -30.37
N GLN A 327 0.34 24.52 -31.41
CA GLN A 327 0.32 25.07 -32.78
C GLN A 327 -1.08 25.07 -33.36
N GLN A 328 -1.86 24.01 -33.12
CA GLN A 328 -3.25 23.89 -33.56
C GLN A 328 -4.16 24.87 -32.79
N ALA A 329 -4.03 25.00 -31.47
CA ALA A 329 -4.76 25.98 -30.67
C ALA A 329 -4.39 27.45 -31.02
N MET A 330 -3.14 27.72 -31.39
CA MET A 330 -2.75 29.03 -31.96
C MET A 330 -3.36 29.30 -33.34
N ASN A 331 -3.46 28.26 -34.16
CA ASN A 331 -4.10 28.39 -35.49
C ASN A 331 -5.63 28.49 -35.37
N GLU A 332 -6.26 27.78 -34.42
CA GLU A 332 -7.69 27.86 -34.15
C GLU A 332 -8.10 29.18 -33.46
N LYS A 333 -7.27 29.74 -32.58
CA LYS A 333 -7.45 31.12 -32.07
C LYS A 333 -7.39 32.21 -33.15
N LYS A 334 -6.74 31.94 -34.25
CA LYS A 334 -6.76 32.85 -35.43
C LYS A 334 -8.02 32.72 -36.29
N VAL A 335 -8.84 31.69 -36.07
CA VAL A 335 -10.00 31.38 -36.93
C VAL A 335 -11.35 31.52 -36.18
N ARG A 336 -11.40 31.66 -34.86
CA ARG A 336 -12.66 31.72 -34.11
C ARG A 336 -12.78 32.93 -33.18
N TYR A 337 -13.50 33.94 -33.67
CA TYR A 337 -14.48 34.68 -32.87
C TYR A 337 -15.83 33.98 -33.14
N GLY A 338 -16.41 33.36 -32.11
CA GLY A 338 -17.83 32.92 -32.15
C GLY A 338 -18.08 31.52 -31.55
N ASN A 339 -18.84 31.55 -30.46
CA ASN A 339 -19.60 30.48 -29.81
C ASN A 339 -18.89 29.44 -28.94
N GLU A 340 -19.04 29.70 -27.65
CA GLU A 340 -18.93 28.75 -26.55
C GLU A 340 -20.07 27.73 -26.61
N THR A 341 -19.71 26.42 -26.51
CA THR A 341 -20.56 25.42 -25.86
C THR A 341 -19.69 24.25 -25.36
N ASP A 342 -19.74 24.08 -24.06
CA ASP A 342 -19.79 22.84 -23.29
C ASP A 342 -18.75 21.73 -23.59
N GLY A 343 -17.53 21.98 -23.11
CA GLY A 343 -16.47 20.99 -22.92
C GLY A 343 -15.85 21.07 -21.52
N SER A 344 -16.55 21.73 -20.57
CA SER A 344 -15.93 22.17 -19.32
C SER A 344 -15.82 21.09 -18.24
N MET A 345 -16.72 20.11 -18.20
CA MET A 345 -16.71 19.10 -17.13
C MET A 345 -15.71 17.97 -17.35
N GLU A 346 -15.64 17.38 -18.53
CA GLU A 346 -14.64 16.35 -18.83
C GLU A 346 -13.19 16.88 -18.69
N ASN A 347 -12.94 18.11 -19.14
CA ASN A 347 -11.63 18.75 -19.00
C ASN A 347 -11.27 19.11 -17.54
N MET A 348 -12.27 19.42 -16.69
CA MET A 348 -12.05 19.66 -15.27
C MET A 348 -11.77 18.38 -14.49
N TYR A 349 -12.46 17.28 -14.79
CA TYR A 349 -12.23 15.97 -14.16
C TYR A 349 -10.87 15.39 -14.54
N GLU A 350 -10.46 15.44 -15.82
CA GLU A 350 -9.13 15.05 -16.26
C GLU A 350 -8.01 15.88 -15.61
N GLN A 351 -8.18 17.19 -15.44
CA GLN A 351 -7.21 18.07 -14.78
C GLN A 351 -7.12 17.83 -13.26
N GLN A 352 -8.21 17.44 -12.59
CA GLN A 352 -8.21 17.12 -11.16
C GLN A 352 -7.48 15.80 -10.86
N VAL A 353 -7.63 14.78 -11.70
CA VAL A 353 -6.91 13.51 -11.59
C VAL A 353 -5.40 13.69 -11.72
N HIS A 354 -4.96 14.59 -12.61
CA HIS A 354 -3.55 14.87 -12.83
C HIS A 354 -2.86 15.64 -11.68
N ARG A 355 -3.62 16.24 -10.77
CA ARG A 355 -3.06 17.07 -9.67
C ARG A 355 -2.99 16.36 -8.30
N GLY A 356 -3.28 15.06 -8.22
CA GLY A 356 -3.32 14.35 -6.94
C GLY A 356 -4.46 14.78 -6.00
N SER A 357 -5.14 15.89 -6.30
CA SER A 357 -6.22 16.42 -5.47
C SER A 357 -7.40 15.46 -5.36
N PHE A 358 -7.70 14.72 -6.42
CA PHE A 358 -8.78 13.75 -6.42
C PHE A 358 -8.49 12.56 -5.51
N ILE A 359 -7.26 12.04 -5.49
CA ILE A 359 -6.91 10.89 -4.64
C ILE A 359 -6.90 11.26 -3.16
N LYS A 360 -6.54 12.51 -2.81
CA LYS A 360 -6.74 13.03 -1.45
C LYS A 360 -8.21 12.94 -1.03
N GLU A 361 -9.12 13.33 -1.91
CA GLU A 361 -10.56 13.28 -1.64
C GLU A 361 -11.08 11.83 -1.60
N VAL A 362 -10.56 10.93 -2.44
CA VAL A 362 -10.98 9.51 -2.46
C VAL A 362 -10.76 8.83 -1.12
N TYR A 363 -9.60 9.07 -0.47
CA TYR A 363 -9.24 8.47 0.83
C TYR A 363 -9.67 9.32 2.04
N ARG A 364 -10.50 10.35 1.84
CA ARG A 364 -11.02 11.15 2.94
C ARG A 364 -11.79 10.28 3.94
N PRO A 365 -11.56 10.43 5.26
CA PRO A 365 -12.23 9.65 6.29
C PRO A 365 -13.75 9.73 6.22
N ASN A 366 -14.41 8.61 6.46
CA ASN A 366 -15.85 8.57 6.70
C ASN A 366 -16.10 8.48 8.21
N PRO A 367 -17.19 9.09 8.75
CA PRO A 367 -17.50 9.00 10.18
C PRO A 367 -17.79 7.55 10.59
N GLN A 368 -17.09 7.04 11.58
CA GLN A 368 -17.39 5.72 12.17
C GLN A 368 -18.60 5.82 13.09
N GLN A 369 -19.61 4.98 12.86
CA GLN A 369 -20.86 4.92 13.63
C GLN A 369 -20.93 3.68 14.51
N MET A 370 -20.30 2.58 14.09
CA MET A 370 -20.17 1.34 14.84
C MET A 370 -18.88 0.60 14.45
N GLN A 371 -18.52 -0.42 15.21
CA GLN A 371 -17.36 -1.24 14.87
C GLN A 371 -17.71 -2.23 13.73
N ILE A 372 -16.68 -2.74 13.05
CA ILE A 372 -16.85 -3.66 11.90
C ILE A 372 -17.67 -4.88 12.31
N TYR A 373 -17.36 -5.51 13.45
CA TYR A 373 -18.06 -6.72 13.91
C TYR A 373 -19.53 -6.43 14.26
N GLU A 374 -19.85 -5.23 14.76
CA GLU A 374 -21.22 -4.84 15.05
C GLU A 374 -22.06 -4.67 13.78
N ALA A 375 -21.42 -4.10 12.72
CA ALA A 375 -22.09 -3.92 11.44
C ALA A 375 -22.31 -5.25 10.70
N GLU A 376 -21.33 -6.15 10.74
CA GLU A 376 -21.38 -7.48 10.11
C GLU A 376 -22.43 -8.41 10.75
N GLU A 377 -22.78 -8.21 12.04
CA GLU A 377 -23.82 -8.97 12.73
C GLU A 377 -25.25 -8.45 12.49
N LYS A 378 -25.41 -7.31 11.80
CA LYS A 378 -26.72 -6.73 11.50
C LYS A 378 -27.34 -7.31 10.22
N GLU A 379 -28.66 -7.22 10.11
CA GLU A 379 -29.33 -7.43 8.84
C GLU A 379 -28.85 -6.38 7.83
N THR A 380 -28.79 -6.77 6.56
CA THR A 380 -28.24 -5.92 5.51
C THR A 380 -29.23 -5.84 4.34
N ALA A 381 -29.19 -4.72 3.64
CA ALA A 381 -29.95 -4.51 2.41
C ALA A 381 -29.04 -3.94 1.33
N GLU A 382 -29.28 -4.32 0.09
CA GLU A 382 -28.66 -3.71 -1.07
C GLU A 382 -29.57 -2.62 -1.64
N VAL A 383 -29.05 -1.40 -1.72
CA VAL A 383 -29.79 -0.21 -2.15
C VAL A 383 -29.04 0.54 -3.24
N SER A 384 -29.73 1.48 -3.90
CA SER A 384 -29.07 2.41 -4.82
C SER A 384 -28.19 3.42 -4.06
N PHE A 385 -27.23 4.04 -4.75
CA PHE A 385 -26.40 5.09 -4.16
C PHE A 385 -27.22 6.24 -3.59
N ASP A 386 -28.31 6.64 -4.28
CA ASP A 386 -29.18 7.73 -3.82
C ASP A 386 -29.91 7.40 -2.51
N GLU A 387 -30.27 6.12 -2.30
CA GLU A 387 -30.92 5.64 -1.07
C GLU A 387 -29.92 5.38 0.05
N ALA A 388 -28.63 5.22 -0.27
CA ALA A 388 -27.57 4.88 0.69
C ALA A 388 -27.07 6.08 1.49
N ALA A 389 -27.20 7.31 0.97
CA ALA A 389 -26.73 8.51 1.64
C ALA A 389 -27.36 8.67 3.04
N GLY A 390 -26.53 8.88 4.07
CA GLY A 390 -26.92 8.95 5.48
C GLY A 390 -27.11 7.60 6.17
N ARG A 391 -26.91 6.48 5.46
CA ARG A 391 -26.93 5.12 6.03
C ARG A 391 -25.53 4.68 6.48
N ILE A 392 -25.46 3.51 7.09
CA ILE A 392 -24.21 2.88 7.56
C ILE A 392 -23.82 1.79 6.57
N SER A 393 -22.56 1.77 6.16
CA SER A 393 -22.03 0.73 5.28
C SER A 393 -22.04 -0.64 5.96
N ALA A 394 -22.49 -1.66 5.23
CA ALA A 394 -22.32 -3.06 5.56
C ALA A 394 -21.32 -3.73 4.61
N ASP A 395 -20.57 -2.95 3.84
CA ASP A 395 -19.63 -3.46 2.85
C ASP A 395 -18.25 -2.82 2.98
N PHE A 396 -17.24 -3.58 2.57
CA PHE A 396 -15.93 -3.06 2.27
C PHE A 396 -15.88 -2.63 0.82
N ILE A 397 -15.53 -1.38 0.55
CA ILE A 397 -15.25 -0.92 -0.80
C ILE A 397 -13.77 -0.54 -0.87
N PHE A 398 -13.04 -1.17 -1.76
CA PHE A 398 -11.62 -0.97 -1.98
C PHE A 398 -11.36 -0.32 -3.33
N LEU A 399 -10.35 0.53 -3.38
CA LEU A 399 -9.69 0.85 -4.63
C LEU A 399 -8.52 -0.12 -4.80
N TYR A 400 -8.50 -0.87 -5.90
CA TYR A 400 -7.48 -1.87 -6.14
C TYR A 400 -6.76 -1.64 -7.48
N PRO A 401 -5.43 -1.66 -7.53
CA PRO A 401 -4.49 -1.66 -6.42
C PRO A 401 -4.49 -0.33 -5.63
N PRO A 402 -3.97 -0.25 -4.41
CA PRO A 402 -3.28 -1.28 -3.62
C PRO A 402 -4.23 -2.12 -2.74
N GLY A 403 -5.54 -1.92 -2.79
CA GLY A 403 -6.49 -2.65 -1.94
C GLY A 403 -6.71 -2.01 -0.57
N ILE A 404 -6.55 -0.70 -0.48
CA ILE A 404 -6.90 0.10 0.70
C ILE A 404 -8.41 0.38 0.67
N PRO A 405 -9.14 0.13 1.77
CA PRO A 405 -10.57 0.37 1.79
C PRO A 405 -10.90 1.87 1.79
N LEU A 406 -11.81 2.27 0.91
CA LEU A 406 -12.42 3.61 0.86
C LEU A 406 -13.47 3.77 1.96
N ILE A 407 -14.20 2.68 2.24
CA ILE A 407 -15.15 2.56 3.34
C ILE A 407 -15.07 1.15 3.91
N VAL A 408 -15.33 1.02 5.20
CA VAL A 408 -15.44 -0.26 5.90
C VAL A 408 -16.82 -0.41 6.54
N PRO A 409 -17.29 -1.62 6.85
CA PRO A 409 -18.54 -1.82 7.59
C PRO A 409 -18.54 -0.99 8.87
N GLY A 410 -19.68 -0.33 9.14
CA GLY A 410 -19.85 0.53 10.32
C GLY A 410 -19.50 2.00 10.11
N GLU A 411 -18.89 2.38 8.99
CA GLU A 411 -18.71 3.79 8.61
C GLU A 411 -19.97 4.35 7.94
N ALA A 412 -20.23 5.66 8.12
CA ALA A 412 -21.34 6.34 7.50
C ALA A 412 -21.10 6.56 6.00
N ILE A 413 -22.10 6.25 5.19
CA ILE A 413 -22.14 6.58 3.75
C ILE A 413 -22.63 8.01 3.63
N THR A 414 -21.70 8.97 3.46
CA THR A 414 -22.08 10.37 3.27
C THR A 414 -22.42 10.68 1.81
N ALA A 415 -23.11 11.78 1.56
CA ALA A 415 -23.36 12.24 0.20
C ALA A 415 -22.04 12.49 -0.56
N GLU A 416 -21.03 13.04 0.13
CA GLU A 416 -19.69 13.26 -0.44
C GLU A 416 -18.99 11.93 -0.76
N PHE A 417 -19.21 10.87 0.01
CA PHE A 417 -18.67 9.55 -0.30
C PHE A 417 -19.31 8.97 -1.58
N ILE A 418 -20.62 9.12 -1.75
CA ILE A 418 -21.32 8.70 -2.97
C ILE A 418 -20.76 9.43 -4.21
N GLU A 419 -20.55 10.76 -4.13
CA GLU A 419 -19.95 11.52 -5.23
C GLU A 419 -18.53 11.06 -5.55
N ARG A 420 -17.74 10.71 -4.52
CA ARG A 420 -16.42 10.10 -4.72
C ARG A 420 -16.50 8.76 -5.47
N LEU A 421 -17.45 7.89 -5.11
CA LEU A 421 -17.67 6.61 -5.82
C LEU A 421 -18.06 6.84 -7.27
N ARG A 422 -19.01 7.75 -7.54
CA ARG A 422 -19.41 8.12 -8.91
C ARG A 422 -18.21 8.62 -9.73
N THR A 423 -17.38 9.44 -9.11
CA THR A 423 -16.16 9.93 -9.76
C THR A 423 -15.19 8.78 -10.05
N CYS A 424 -14.97 7.86 -9.12
CA CYS A 424 -14.14 6.67 -9.37
C CYS A 424 -14.68 5.82 -10.53
N ILE A 425 -16.01 5.65 -10.60
CA ILE A 425 -16.68 4.91 -11.69
C ILE A 425 -16.49 5.63 -13.03
N SER A 426 -16.71 6.95 -13.08
CA SER A 426 -16.54 7.75 -14.30
C SER A 426 -15.11 7.70 -14.83
N LEU A 427 -14.13 7.63 -13.94
CA LEU A 427 -12.71 7.49 -14.24
C LEU A 427 -12.28 6.03 -14.51
N LYS A 428 -13.24 5.09 -14.47
CA LYS A 428 -12.99 3.65 -14.67
C LYS A 428 -11.94 3.07 -13.71
N LEU A 429 -11.86 3.60 -12.49
CA LEU A 429 -10.98 3.05 -11.47
C LEU A 429 -11.51 1.69 -11.01
N ASN A 430 -10.60 0.78 -10.67
CA ASN A 430 -10.96 -0.58 -10.28
C ASN A 430 -11.47 -0.61 -8.83
N LEU A 431 -12.77 -0.35 -8.66
CA LEU A 431 -13.48 -0.47 -7.40
C LEU A 431 -13.86 -1.93 -7.16
N GLN A 432 -13.65 -2.42 -5.95
CA GLN A 432 -14.03 -3.75 -5.50
C GLN A 432 -14.93 -3.64 -4.26
N GLY A 433 -16.06 -4.32 -4.29
CA GLY A 433 -17.02 -4.44 -3.18
C GLY A 433 -17.82 -5.74 -3.34
N SER A 434 -18.77 -6.00 -2.46
CA SER A 434 -19.62 -7.19 -2.52
C SER A 434 -20.84 -7.02 -3.47
N THR A 435 -21.12 -5.79 -3.90
CA THR A 435 -22.25 -5.43 -4.78
C THR A 435 -21.75 -4.89 -6.11
N ASP A 436 -22.66 -4.73 -7.07
CA ASP A 436 -22.35 -4.12 -8.36
C ASP A 436 -22.27 -2.59 -8.24
N LEU A 437 -21.06 -2.11 -7.89
CA LEU A 437 -20.80 -0.68 -7.75
C LEU A 437 -20.96 0.08 -9.09
N PHE A 438 -20.73 -0.57 -10.23
CA PHE A 438 -20.90 0.06 -11.54
C PHE A 438 -22.38 0.22 -11.92
N ALA A 439 -23.27 -0.56 -11.31
CA ALA A 439 -24.71 -0.36 -11.36
C ALA A 439 -25.22 0.56 -10.23
N GLU A 440 -24.34 1.31 -9.57
CA GLU A 440 -24.64 2.19 -8.43
C GLU A 440 -25.38 1.49 -7.27
N ARG A 441 -24.96 0.25 -6.95
CA ARG A 441 -25.52 -0.53 -5.84
C ARG A 441 -24.50 -0.65 -4.71
N ILE A 442 -24.98 -0.52 -3.47
CA ILE A 442 -24.17 -0.63 -2.25
C ILE A 442 -24.96 -1.32 -1.14
N LYS A 443 -24.23 -2.06 -0.28
CA LYS A 443 -24.82 -2.76 0.86
C LYS A 443 -24.80 -1.90 2.10
N ILE A 444 -25.93 -1.80 2.77
CA ILE A 444 -26.12 -1.01 3.99
C ILE A 444 -26.55 -1.89 5.16
N VAL A 445 -26.26 -1.43 6.39
CA VAL A 445 -26.88 -1.96 7.60
C VAL A 445 -28.38 -1.59 7.58
N TYR A 446 -29.22 -2.59 7.80
CA TYR A 446 -30.67 -2.42 7.89
C TYR A 446 -31.11 -2.46 9.36
N PHE A 447 -31.93 -1.48 9.76
CA PHE A 447 -32.48 -1.36 11.12
C PHE A 447 -33.98 -1.56 11.11
#